data_a6476ff650ed3979a71d266cd50a0d39
#
_entry.id   a6476ff650ed3979a71d266cd50a0d39
#
_cell.length_a   1.000
_cell.length_b   1.000
_cell.length_c   1.000
_cell.angle_alpha   90.00
_cell.angle_beta   90.00
_cell.angle_gamma   90.00
#
_symmetry.space_group_name_H-M   'P 1'
#
loop_
_entity.id
_entity.type
_entity.pdbx_description
1 polymer ?
#
loop_
_entity_poly.entity_id
_entity_poly.type
_entity_poly.pdbx_seq_one_letter_code
_entity_poly.pdbx_strand_id
1 'polypeptide(L)'
;MASMRDIKRRKQSVSSTQQITKAMKLVSTVKLQKARSKAEQTTPYFNAMYNTICSMLAKAGAVNNKYLRNNGSDKIGVIVITSNRGLAGG
;
A
#
# COMPACT_ATOMS: atom_id res chain seq x y z
N MET A 1 -15.65 -26.27 37.91
CA MET A 1 -15.67 -27.08 36.66
C MET A 1 -16.54 -26.36 35.66
N ALA A 2 -16.04 -26.21 34.42
CA ALA A 2 -16.84 -25.60 33.35
C ALA A 2 -18.02 -26.50 33.01
N SER A 3 -19.25 -25.97 33.05
CA SER A 3 -20.47 -26.69 32.69
C SER A 3 -20.44 -27.04 31.19
N MET A 4 -21.00 -28.19 30.80
CA MET A 4 -21.22 -28.59 29.40
C MET A 4 -21.91 -27.47 28.58
N ARG A 5 -22.74 -26.67 29.25
CA ARG A 5 -23.40 -25.51 28.68
C ARG A 5 -22.40 -24.42 28.31
N ASP A 6 -21.40 -24.17 29.16
CA ASP A 6 -20.35 -23.17 28.91
C ASP A 6 -19.44 -23.60 27.77
N ILE A 7 -19.11 -24.86 27.66
CA ILE A 7 -18.31 -25.43 26.58
C ILE A 7 -19.05 -25.27 25.23
N LYS A 8 -20.34 -25.59 25.19
CA LYS A 8 -21.17 -25.43 24.00
C LYS A 8 -21.26 -23.96 23.56
N ARG A 9 -21.42 -23.06 24.52
CA ARG A 9 -21.47 -21.60 24.30
C ARG A 9 -20.14 -21.07 23.73
N ARG A 10 -19.01 -21.51 24.30
CA ARG A 10 -17.67 -21.18 23.78
C ARG A 10 -17.44 -21.70 22.37
N LYS A 11 -17.82 -22.97 22.10
CA LYS A 11 -17.70 -23.56 20.75
C LYS A 11 -18.48 -22.72 19.71
N GLN A 12 -19.70 -22.31 20.05
CA GLN A 12 -20.52 -21.50 19.16
C GLN A 12 -19.91 -20.11 18.93
N SER A 13 -19.39 -19.45 19.98
CA SER A 13 -18.70 -18.17 19.88
C SER A 13 -17.45 -18.26 19.00
N VAL A 14 -16.63 -19.27 19.19
CA VAL A 14 -15.43 -19.49 18.37
C VAL A 14 -15.79 -19.75 16.90
N SER A 15 -16.83 -20.54 16.63
CA SER A 15 -17.32 -20.80 15.29
C SER A 15 -17.79 -19.52 14.59
N SER A 16 -18.55 -18.67 15.30
CA SER A 16 -18.99 -17.37 14.77
C SER A 16 -17.80 -16.46 14.47
N THR A 17 -16.84 -16.36 15.38
CA THR A 17 -15.62 -15.57 15.19
C THR A 17 -14.81 -16.07 14.00
N GLN A 18 -14.74 -17.39 13.81
CA GLN A 18 -14.06 -17.99 12.64
C GLN A 18 -14.72 -17.58 11.32
N GLN A 19 -16.05 -17.56 11.27
CA GLN A 19 -16.79 -17.13 10.08
C GLN A 19 -16.54 -15.67 9.75
N ILE A 20 -16.57 -14.80 10.79
CA ILE A 20 -16.27 -13.36 10.64
C ILE A 20 -14.85 -13.19 10.11
N THR A 21 -13.87 -13.88 10.67
CA THR A 21 -12.47 -13.80 10.24
C THR A 21 -12.30 -14.26 8.78
N LYS A 22 -12.99 -15.32 8.38
CA LYS A 22 -12.98 -15.78 6.97
C LYS A 22 -13.56 -14.71 6.03
N ALA A 23 -14.67 -14.08 6.42
CA ALA A 23 -15.27 -13.01 5.64
C ALA A 23 -14.35 -11.78 5.53
N MET A 24 -13.72 -11.37 6.63
CA MET A 24 -12.74 -10.28 6.63
C MET A 24 -11.54 -10.58 5.75
N LYS A 25 -11.03 -11.82 5.79
CA LYS A 25 -9.93 -12.26 4.91
C LYS A 25 -10.32 -12.11 3.44
N LEU A 26 -11.52 -12.54 3.07
CA LEU A 26 -12.01 -12.45 1.69
C LEU A 26 -12.08 -11.00 1.20
N VAL A 27 -12.70 -10.12 1.99
CA VAL A 27 -12.81 -8.68 1.68
C VAL A 27 -11.42 -8.04 1.54
N SER A 28 -10.51 -8.33 2.47
CA SER A 28 -9.14 -7.81 2.44
C SER A 28 -8.38 -8.29 1.20
N THR A 29 -8.55 -9.56 0.82
CA THR A 29 -7.93 -10.12 -0.39
C THR A 29 -8.42 -9.41 -1.65
N VAL A 30 -9.73 -9.16 -1.78
CA VAL A 30 -10.28 -8.44 -2.93
C VAL A 30 -9.78 -6.99 -2.99
N LYS A 31 -9.71 -6.30 -1.85
CA LYS A 31 -9.15 -4.94 -1.79
C LYS A 31 -7.69 -4.90 -2.20
N LEU A 32 -6.90 -5.85 -1.70
CA LEU A 32 -5.49 -5.97 -2.08
C LEU A 32 -5.32 -6.22 -3.57
N GLN A 33 -6.11 -7.13 -4.13
CA GLN A 33 -6.06 -7.44 -5.56
C GLN A 33 -6.41 -6.24 -6.43
N LYS A 34 -7.43 -5.46 -6.05
CA LYS A 34 -7.78 -4.21 -6.76
C LYS A 34 -6.66 -3.16 -6.68
N ALA A 35 -6.06 -2.99 -5.52
CA ALA A 35 -4.95 -2.04 -5.34
C ALA A 35 -3.73 -2.47 -6.17
N ARG A 36 -3.40 -3.76 -6.14
CA ARG A 36 -2.31 -4.34 -6.92
C ARG A 36 -2.52 -4.16 -8.42
N SER A 37 -3.71 -4.48 -8.92
CA SER A 37 -4.05 -4.29 -10.34
C SER A 37 -3.89 -2.84 -10.79
N LYS A 38 -4.32 -1.87 -9.99
CA LYS A 38 -4.11 -0.44 -10.28
C LYS A 38 -2.63 -0.07 -10.32
N ALA A 39 -1.83 -0.57 -9.39
CA ALA A 39 -0.39 -0.32 -9.37
C ALA A 39 0.29 -0.92 -10.62
N GLU A 40 -0.05 -2.17 -10.97
CA GLU A 40 0.47 -2.85 -12.16
C GLU A 40 0.11 -2.12 -13.45
N GLN A 41 -1.09 -1.57 -13.57
CA GLN A 41 -1.51 -0.75 -14.72
C GLN A 41 -0.76 0.58 -14.81
N THR A 42 -0.36 1.16 -13.70
CA THR A 42 0.33 2.46 -13.66
C THR A 42 1.82 2.33 -13.93
N THR A 43 2.42 1.19 -13.61
CA THR A 43 3.87 0.94 -13.74
C THR A 43 4.41 1.17 -15.15
N PRO A 44 3.79 0.68 -16.26
CA PRO A 44 4.28 0.92 -17.60
C PRO A 44 4.32 2.41 -17.96
N TYR A 45 3.29 3.15 -17.57
CA TYR A 45 3.24 4.61 -17.78
C TYR A 45 4.37 5.32 -17.03
N PHE A 46 4.57 4.98 -15.76
CA PHE A 46 5.65 5.55 -14.96
C PHE A 46 7.02 5.29 -15.59
N ASN A 47 7.27 4.05 -16.00
CA ASN A 47 8.55 3.67 -16.61
C ASN A 47 8.78 4.42 -17.93
N ALA A 48 7.76 4.51 -18.78
CA ALA A 48 7.85 5.26 -20.04
C ALA A 48 8.15 6.74 -19.80
N MET A 49 7.44 7.36 -18.86
CA MET A 49 7.66 8.75 -18.49
C MET A 49 9.05 8.98 -17.89
N TYR A 50 9.50 8.13 -16.99
CA TYR A 50 10.82 8.20 -16.39
C TYR A 50 11.93 8.09 -17.44
N ASN A 51 11.85 7.10 -18.33
CA ASN A 51 12.83 6.92 -19.41
C ASN A 51 12.85 8.11 -20.37
N THR A 52 11.69 8.67 -20.68
CA THR A 52 11.58 9.86 -21.53
C THR A 52 12.26 11.05 -20.89
N ILE A 53 12.00 11.32 -19.61
CA ILE A 53 12.63 12.42 -18.87
C ILE A 53 14.15 12.23 -18.81
N CYS A 54 14.62 11.03 -18.48
CA CYS A 54 16.06 10.72 -18.46
C CYS A 54 16.72 10.94 -19.83
N SER A 55 16.05 10.52 -20.91
CA SER A 55 16.54 10.70 -22.28
C SER A 55 16.60 12.18 -22.70
N MET A 56 15.60 12.96 -22.28
CA MET A 56 15.57 14.41 -22.52
C MET A 56 16.70 15.11 -21.77
N LEU A 57 16.90 14.79 -20.50
CA LEU A 57 17.96 15.37 -19.68
C LEU A 57 19.37 15.01 -20.21
N ALA A 58 19.58 13.81 -20.69
CA ALA A 58 20.83 13.37 -21.25
C ALA A 58 21.19 14.12 -22.57
N LYS A 59 20.18 14.51 -23.35
CA LYS A 59 20.36 15.19 -24.64
C LYS A 59 20.34 16.72 -24.54
N ALA A 60 19.69 17.29 -23.55
CA ALA A 60 19.40 18.72 -23.48
C ALA A 60 20.55 19.58 -22.89
N GLY A 61 21.64 18.98 -22.44
CA GLY A 61 22.73 19.73 -21.78
C GLY A 61 22.24 20.43 -20.51
N ALA A 62 22.62 21.70 -20.30
CA ALA A 62 22.21 22.48 -19.14
C ALA A 62 20.75 22.94 -19.28
N VAL A 63 19.81 22.19 -18.73
CA VAL A 63 18.40 22.58 -18.65
C VAL A 63 18.18 23.52 -17.46
N ASN A 64 17.83 24.75 -17.73
CA ASN A 64 17.46 25.72 -16.68
C ASN A 64 16.00 25.48 -16.26
N ASN A 65 15.76 24.54 -15.37
CA ASN A 65 14.43 24.23 -14.83
C ASN A 65 14.45 24.36 -13.30
N LYS A 66 13.41 24.95 -12.74
CA LYS A 66 13.26 25.15 -11.29
C LYS A 66 13.32 23.84 -10.47
N TYR A 67 12.91 22.73 -11.05
CA TYR A 67 12.93 21.41 -10.40
C TYR A 67 14.30 20.71 -10.46
N LEU A 68 15.19 21.15 -11.36
CA LEU A 68 16.53 20.62 -11.52
C LEU A 68 17.60 21.50 -10.90
N ARG A 69 17.21 22.70 -10.46
CA ARG A 69 18.15 23.65 -9.86
C ARG A 69 18.55 23.18 -8.47
N ASN A 70 19.84 23.06 -8.23
CA ASN A 70 20.35 22.95 -6.88
C ASN A 70 20.14 24.30 -6.15
N ASN A 71 19.32 24.28 -5.11
CA ASN A 71 18.99 25.48 -4.34
C ASN A 71 19.98 25.75 -3.20
N GLY A 72 21.03 24.91 -3.05
CA GLY A 72 22.03 25.05 -1.97
C GLY A 72 21.46 24.86 -0.55
N SER A 73 20.27 24.30 -0.43
CA SER A 73 19.62 24.07 0.87
C SER A 73 19.98 22.69 1.44
N ASP A 74 20.37 22.66 2.70
CA ASP A 74 20.57 21.42 3.45
C ASP A 74 19.26 20.77 3.94
N LYS A 75 18.12 21.41 3.63
CA LYS A 75 16.80 20.90 4.01
C LYS A 75 16.29 19.89 2.99
N ILE A 76 15.95 18.70 3.47
CA ILE A 76 15.42 17.60 2.67
C ILE A 76 13.93 17.44 3.00
N GLY A 77 13.08 17.43 1.97
CA GLY A 77 11.67 17.07 2.09
C GLY A 77 11.51 15.56 1.92
N VAL A 78 10.87 14.90 2.87
CA VAL A 78 10.59 13.46 2.81
C VAL A 78 9.09 13.24 2.74
N ILE A 79 8.62 12.51 1.74
CA ILE A 79 7.22 12.10 1.63
C ILE A 79 7.12 10.67 2.14
N VAL A 80 6.38 10.48 3.24
CA VAL A 80 6.16 9.17 3.85
C VAL A 80 4.73 8.74 3.63
N ILE A 81 4.52 7.60 2.97
CA ILE A 81 3.21 7.01 2.74
C ILE A 81 3.10 5.77 3.59
N THR A 82 2.18 5.79 4.54
CA THR A 82 1.95 4.68 5.46
C THR A 82 0.51 4.21 5.40
N SER A 83 0.25 3.03 5.96
CA SER A 83 -1.11 2.56 6.18
C SER A 83 -1.81 3.35 7.30
N ASN A 84 -3.14 3.34 7.27
CA ASN A 84 -3.96 3.89 8.35
C ASN A 84 -3.89 2.99 9.59
N ARG A 85 -4.38 3.52 10.72
CA ARG A 85 -4.45 2.82 12.00
C ARG A 85 -5.27 1.53 11.90
N GLY A 86 -4.77 0.47 12.52
CA GLY A 86 -5.44 -0.81 12.72
C GLY A 86 -5.29 -1.79 11.56
N LEU A 87 -5.10 -3.07 11.88
CA LEU A 87 -5.00 -4.22 10.97
C LEU A 87 -3.96 -4.07 9.84
N ALA A 88 -2.95 -3.28 10.06
CA ALA A 88 -1.94 -2.95 9.05
C ALA A 88 -0.66 -3.82 9.14
N GLY A 89 -0.64 -4.76 10.06
CA GLY A 89 0.56 -5.52 10.43
C GLY A 89 1.45 -4.78 11.44
N GLY A 90 2.50 -5.44 11.91
CA GLY A 90 3.49 -4.85 12.79
C GLY A 90 4.46 -3.91 12.08
#